data_e3b31cb9dfcd45c6ce28cd240d590f08
#
_entry.id   e3b31cb9dfcd45c6ce28cd240d590f08
#
_cell.length_a   1.000
_cell.length_b   1.000
_cell.length_c   1.000
_cell.angle_alpha   90.00
_cell.angle_beta   90.00
_cell.angle_gamma   90.00
#
_symmetry.space_group_name_H-M   'P 1'
#
loop_
_entity.id
_entity.type
_entity.pdbx_description
1 polymer ?
#
loop_
_entity_poly.entity_id
_entity_poly.type
_entity_poly.pdbx_seq_one_letter_code
_entity_poly.pdbx_strand_id
1 'polypeptide(L)'
;MDNTPLISFKKANIINGESIVIYGLDMDIYPGDFVYIVGKVGTGKTSIIRTMTAENPLKEGEGTVCGFSLNGIRPKDIPFLRRKTGVVFQDFQLLMDRTVESNLEFVLKATGWKDREAMDKRILEVLKAVGMETKAHKMPHQLSGGEQQRIAIARSLLNRPSVIIADEPTGNLDNETADGILRLLTRINKEDGTAIVMVTHNRGIFEKYPGRVFVCKDETCTERLEDEVIDLALTI
;
A
#
# COMPACT_ATOMS: atom_id res chain seq x y z
N MET A 1 18.42 -4.02 -17.14
CA MET A 1 17.62 -3.79 -15.94
C MET A 1 17.10 -5.15 -15.51
N ASP A 2 17.24 -5.47 -14.25
CA ASP A 2 16.79 -6.77 -13.70
C ASP A 2 15.26 -6.83 -13.83
N ASN A 3 14.75 -7.74 -14.66
CA ASN A 3 13.33 -7.83 -14.97
C ASN A 3 12.56 -8.70 -13.94
N THR A 4 13.04 -8.69 -12.68
CA THR A 4 12.46 -9.48 -11.60
C THR A 4 11.30 -8.70 -10.96
N PRO A 5 10.08 -9.24 -10.90
CA PRO A 5 8.96 -8.56 -10.28
C PRO A 5 9.18 -8.42 -8.77
N LEU A 6 8.73 -7.29 -8.20
CA LEU A 6 8.67 -7.07 -6.75
C LEU A 6 7.56 -7.89 -6.10
N ILE A 7 6.44 -8.03 -6.82
CA ILE A 7 5.30 -8.88 -6.42
C ILE A 7 4.95 -9.75 -7.61
N SER A 8 4.82 -11.05 -7.39
CA SER A 8 4.38 -12.00 -8.40
C SER A 8 3.39 -12.98 -7.79
N PHE A 9 2.24 -13.14 -8.44
CA PHE A 9 1.27 -14.20 -8.20
C PHE A 9 1.09 -15.01 -9.47
N LYS A 10 1.07 -16.34 -9.35
CA LYS A 10 0.85 -17.27 -10.45
C LYS A 10 -0.22 -18.27 -10.05
N LYS A 11 -1.38 -18.21 -10.72
CA LYS A 11 -2.58 -19.04 -10.45
C LYS A 11 -2.90 -19.09 -8.96
N ALA A 12 -2.75 -17.95 -8.27
CA ALA A 12 -2.90 -17.86 -6.82
C ALA A 12 -4.37 -17.75 -6.42
N ASN A 13 -4.81 -18.59 -5.50
CA ASN A 13 -6.12 -18.47 -4.90
C ASN A 13 -6.04 -17.61 -3.64
N ILE A 14 -6.76 -16.50 -3.64
CA ILE A 14 -6.77 -15.53 -2.53
C ILE A 14 -7.94 -15.86 -1.59
N ILE A 15 -7.65 -15.94 -0.31
CA ILE A 15 -8.64 -16.33 0.71
C ILE A 15 -9.02 -15.16 1.63
N ASN A 16 -10.24 -15.24 2.16
CA ASN A 16 -10.71 -14.44 3.29
C ASN A 16 -11.29 -15.41 4.33
N GLY A 17 -10.59 -15.56 5.45
CA GLY A 17 -10.88 -16.64 6.40
C GLY A 17 -10.66 -18.02 5.75
N GLU A 18 -11.73 -18.80 5.63
CA GLU A 18 -11.68 -20.15 5.01
C GLU A 18 -12.14 -20.15 3.54
N SER A 19 -12.76 -19.06 3.07
CA SER A 19 -13.34 -18.97 1.73
C SER A 19 -12.36 -18.40 0.72
N ILE A 20 -12.30 -18.99 -0.48
CA ILE A 20 -11.60 -18.37 -1.62
C ILE A 20 -12.48 -17.24 -2.13
N VAL A 21 -11.87 -16.05 -2.30
CA VAL A 21 -12.56 -14.85 -2.80
C VAL A 21 -12.05 -14.42 -4.16
N ILE A 22 -10.88 -14.92 -4.60
CA ILE A 22 -10.34 -14.74 -5.95
C ILE A 22 -9.65 -16.04 -6.34
N TYR A 23 -10.01 -16.56 -7.51
CA TYR A 23 -9.42 -17.75 -8.10
C TYR A 23 -8.36 -17.39 -9.13
N GLY A 24 -7.25 -18.11 -9.13
CA GLY A 24 -6.26 -18.12 -10.20
C GLY A 24 -5.66 -16.76 -10.51
N LEU A 25 -5.37 -15.91 -9.49
CA LEU A 25 -4.75 -14.61 -9.69
C LEU A 25 -3.38 -14.75 -10.37
N ASP A 26 -3.22 -14.10 -11.52
CA ASP A 26 -1.95 -13.86 -12.20
C ASP A 26 -1.66 -12.35 -12.15
N MET A 27 -0.56 -11.95 -11.49
CA MET A 27 -0.21 -10.54 -11.29
C MET A 27 1.30 -10.40 -11.11
N ASP A 28 1.96 -9.60 -11.94
CA ASP A 28 3.35 -9.22 -11.78
C ASP A 28 3.45 -7.69 -11.63
N ILE A 29 4.17 -7.23 -10.62
CA ILE A 29 4.40 -5.80 -10.32
C ILE A 29 5.91 -5.56 -10.25
N TYR A 30 6.39 -4.59 -11.01
CA TYR A 30 7.80 -4.27 -11.17
C TYR A 30 8.20 -2.99 -10.43
N PRO A 31 9.51 -2.76 -10.19
CA PRO A 31 9.98 -1.48 -9.66
C PRO A 31 9.47 -0.30 -10.50
N GLY A 32 8.96 0.73 -9.82
CA GLY A 32 8.42 1.93 -10.47
C GLY A 32 7.01 1.79 -11.03
N ASP A 33 6.38 0.62 -10.99
CA ASP A 33 4.97 0.47 -11.39
C ASP A 33 4.05 1.30 -10.49
N PHE A 34 3.00 1.87 -11.10
CA PHE A 34 1.82 2.37 -10.40
C PHE A 34 0.62 1.51 -10.80
N VAL A 35 0.12 0.71 -9.85
CA VAL A 35 -0.93 -0.30 -10.09
C VAL A 35 -2.16 0.01 -9.27
N TYR A 36 -3.32 -0.01 -9.93
CA TYR A 36 -4.63 0.08 -9.30
C TYR A 36 -5.29 -1.29 -9.24
N ILE A 37 -5.88 -1.64 -8.10
CA ILE A 37 -6.76 -2.78 -7.94
C ILE A 37 -8.16 -2.23 -7.69
N VAL A 38 -9.07 -2.43 -8.65
CA VAL A 38 -10.40 -1.84 -8.63
C VAL A 38 -11.48 -2.92 -8.64
N GLY A 39 -12.68 -2.58 -8.20
CA GLY A 39 -13.84 -3.49 -8.18
C GLY A 39 -14.82 -3.10 -7.09
N LYS A 40 -15.99 -3.77 -7.08
CA LYS A 40 -17.04 -3.55 -6.08
C LYS A 40 -16.56 -3.84 -4.65
N VAL A 41 -17.27 -3.31 -3.66
CA VAL A 41 -17.07 -3.71 -2.26
C VAL A 41 -17.32 -5.22 -2.14
N GLY A 42 -16.44 -5.90 -1.40
CA GLY A 42 -16.56 -7.36 -1.20
C GLY A 42 -15.92 -8.24 -2.29
N THR A 43 -15.34 -7.68 -3.37
CA THR A 43 -14.71 -8.48 -4.45
C THR A 43 -13.30 -9.02 -4.12
N GLY A 44 -12.84 -8.95 -2.87
CA GLY A 44 -11.55 -9.55 -2.48
C GLY A 44 -10.34 -8.64 -2.58
N LYS A 45 -10.47 -7.35 -2.94
CA LYS A 45 -9.33 -6.39 -3.09
C LYS A 45 -8.47 -6.30 -1.82
N THR A 46 -9.09 -6.09 -0.67
CA THR A 46 -8.39 -6.06 0.63
C THR A 46 -7.74 -7.40 0.96
N SER A 47 -8.33 -8.52 0.52
CA SER A 47 -7.75 -9.86 0.71
C SER A 47 -6.47 -10.05 -0.11
N ILE A 48 -6.39 -9.47 -1.33
CA ILE A 48 -5.14 -9.44 -2.11
C ILE A 48 -4.06 -8.71 -1.31
N ILE A 49 -4.38 -7.50 -0.79
CA ILE A 49 -3.43 -6.70 0.03
C ILE A 49 -2.98 -7.49 1.27
N ARG A 50 -3.90 -8.11 1.99
CA ARG A 50 -3.58 -8.92 3.17
C ARG A 50 -2.71 -10.13 2.83
N THR A 51 -2.86 -10.69 1.64
CA THR A 51 -1.98 -11.76 1.16
C THR A 51 -0.59 -11.21 0.83
N MET A 52 -0.50 -10.03 0.16
CA MET A 52 0.78 -9.36 -0.11
C MET A 52 1.57 -9.03 1.16
N THR A 53 0.88 -8.70 2.26
CA THR A 53 1.50 -8.36 3.56
C THR A 53 1.68 -9.57 4.48
N ALA A 54 1.40 -10.79 3.97
CA ALA A 54 1.42 -12.05 4.72
C ALA A 54 0.55 -12.02 5.99
N GLU A 55 -0.60 -11.34 5.93
CA GLU A 55 -1.66 -11.44 6.94
C GLU A 55 -2.57 -12.64 6.63
N ASN A 56 -2.93 -12.81 5.35
CA ASN A 56 -3.61 -13.99 4.88
C ASN A 56 -2.59 -14.98 4.29
N PRO A 57 -2.67 -16.28 4.63
CA PRO A 57 -1.78 -17.28 4.05
C PRO A 57 -2.12 -17.52 2.57
N LEU A 58 -1.10 -17.78 1.75
CA LEU A 58 -1.27 -18.29 0.39
C LEU A 58 -1.16 -19.82 0.44
N LYS A 59 -2.27 -20.52 0.17
CA LYS A 59 -2.36 -21.98 0.23
C LYS A 59 -2.22 -22.63 -1.14
N GLU A 60 -2.73 -22.01 -2.20
CA GLU A 60 -2.79 -22.54 -3.56
C GLU A 60 -2.25 -21.53 -4.57
N GLY A 61 -1.57 -22.01 -5.61
CA GLY A 61 -0.80 -21.22 -6.55
C GLY A 61 0.55 -20.80 -5.99
N GLU A 62 1.23 -19.87 -6.64
CA GLU A 62 2.54 -19.35 -6.22
C GLU A 62 2.45 -17.85 -5.94
N GLY A 63 3.18 -17.38 -4.94
CA GLY A 63 3.25 -15.96 -4.62
C GLY A 63 4.59 -15.57 -4.04
N THR A 64 5.14 -14.46 -4.53
CA THR A 64 6.36 -13.85 -4.01
C THR A 64 6.16 -12.35 -3.80
N VAL A 65 6.72 -11.81 -2.73
CA VAL A 65 6.73 -10.36 -2.44
C VAL A 65 8.12 -9.96 -1.97
N CYS A 66 8.74 -9.03 -2.67
CA CYS A 66 10.08 -8.50 -2.37
C CYS A 66 11.13 -9.59 -2.11
N GLY A 67 11.05 -10.70 -2.88
CA GLY A 67 11.96 -11.86 -2.78
C GLY A 67 11.57 -12.88 -1.70
N PHE A 68 10.46 -12.70 -0.97
CA PHE A 68 9.94 -13.69 -0.03
C PHE A 68 8.83 -14.51 -0.68
N SER A 69 8.94 -15.84 -0.63
CA SER A 69 7.83 -16.74 -0.98
C SER A 69 6.75 -16.62 0.08
N LEU A 70 5.50 -16.42 -0.36
CA LEU A 70 4.32 -16.40 0.53
C LEU A 70 3.85 -17.81 0.87
N ASN A 71 4.17 -18.80 0.03
CA ASN A 71 3.81 -20.20 0.26
C ASN A 71 4.60 -20.73 1.47
N GLY A 72 3.86 -20.95 2.58
CA GLY A 72 4.46 -21.43 3.82
C GLY A 72 5.48 -20.48 4.45
N ILE A 73 5.33 -19.15 4.24
CA ILE A 73 6.21 -18.16 4.86
C ILE A 73 6.28 -18.34 6.38
N ARG A 74 7.50 -18.40 6.90
CA ARG A 74 7.70 -18.61 8.35
C ARG A 74 7.39 -17.34 9.12
N PRO A 75 6.76 -17.41 10.31
CA PRO A 75 6.45 -16.23 11.13
C PRO A 75 7.66 -15.30 11.38
N LYS A 76 8.85 -15.85 11.51
CA LYS A 76 10.09 -15.09 11.70
C LYS A 76 10.52 -14.27 10.48
N ASP A 77 10.06 -14.62 9.28
CA ASP A 77 10.44 -13.94 8.02
C ASP A 77 9.46 -12.81 7.68
N ILE A 78 8.21 -12.85 8.22
CA ILE A 78 7.18 -11.83 7.98
C ILE A 78 7.64 -10.41 8.36
N PRO A 79 8.30 -10.16 9.52
CA PRO A 79 8.80 -8.82 9.82
C PRO A 79 9.79 -8.28 8.79
N PHE A 80 10.59 -9.14 8.17
CA PHE A 80 11.55 -8.74 7.13
C PHE A 80 10.85 -8.41 5.80
N LEU A 81 9.81 -9.17 5.44
CA LEU A 81 8.94 -8.84 4.31
C LEU A 81 8.30 -7.47 4.54
N ARG A 82 7.67 -7.25 5.71
CA ARG A 82 6.98 -6.01 6.06
C ARG A 82 7.90 -4.78 6.14
N ARG A 83 9.21 -4.95 6.35
CA ARG A 83 10.18 -3.85 6.24
C ARG A 83 10.40 -3.42 4.78
N LYS A 84 10.24 -4.34 3.81
CA LYS A 84 10.37 -4.03 2.39
C LYS A 84 9.07 -3.53 1.75
N THR A 85 7.96 -3.62 2.49
CA THR A 85 6.64 -3.15 2.07
C THR A 85 6.18 -2.00 2.97
N GLY A 86 5.78 -0.87 2.40
CA GLY A 86 5.07 0.18 3.12
C GLY A 86 3.56 -0.06 3.04
N VAL A 87 2.82 0.12 4.13
CA VAL A 87 1.37 -0.02 4.11
C VAL A 87 0.70 1.28 4.52
N VAL A 88 -0.31 1.69 3.75
CA VAL A 88 -1.13 2.88 4.00
C VAL A 88 -2.60 2.45 4.02
N PHE A 89 -3.29 2.73 5.12
CA PHE A 89 -4.69 2.36 5.32
C PHE A 89 -5.63 3.56 5.17
N GLN A 90 -6.90 3.30 4.92
CA GLN A 90 -7.95 4.31 4.81
C GLN A 90 -8.20 5.05 6.13
N ASP A 91 -8.09 4.38 7.27
CA ASP A 91 -8.33 4.88 8.63
C ASP A 91 -7.06 5.37 9.34
N PHE A 92 -6.00 5.67 8.57
CA PHE A 92 -4.69 6.18 8.99
C PHE A 92 -3.93 5.24 9.96
N GLN A 93 -4.60 4.57 10.87
CA GLN A 93 -4.05 3.68 11.92
C GLN A 93 -2.87 4.31 12.69
N LEU A 94 -3.02 5.58 13.07
CA LEU A 94 -2.07 6.26 13.94
C LEU A 94 -2.38 5.95 15.41
N LEU A 95 -1.33 5.84 16.22
CA LEU A 95 -1.43 5.68 17.65
C LEU A 95 -1.85 7.02 18.25
N MET A 96 -3.08 7.10 18.77
CA MET A 96 -3.73 8.35 19.19
C MET A 96 -3.20 8.88 20.53
N ASP A 97 -2.49 8.03 21.30
CA ASP A 97 -1.93 8.31 22.63
C ASP A 97 -0.51 8.94 22.60
N ARG A 98 0.01 9.20 21.40
CA ARG A 98 1.38 9.71 21.21
C ARG A 98 1.51 10.68 20.06
N THR A 99 2.58 11.48 20.05
CA THR A 99 2.86 12.47 19.01
C THR A 99 3.17 11.81 17.65
N VAL A 100 3.15 12.61 16.58
CA VAL A 100 3.58 12.21 15.23
C VAL A 100 4.99 11.60 15.29
N GLU A 101 5.95 12.31 15.90
CA GLU A 101 7.33 11.82 16.04
C GLU A 101 7.39 10.47 16.75
N SER A 102 6.67 10.32 17.86
CA SER A 102 6.62 9.07 18.63
C SER A 102 5.93 7.93 17.88
N ASN A 103 4.96 8.23 17.00
CA ASN A 103 4.37 7.26 16.07
C ASN A 103 5.41 6.70 15.09
N LEU A 104 6.23 7.57 14.52
CA LEU A 104 7.28 7.20 13.57
C LEU A 104 8.44 6.48 14.26
N GLU A 105 8.88 6.99 15.41
CA GLU A 105 9.92 6.37 16.24
C GLU A 105 9.55 4.95 16.66
N PHE A 106 8.29 4.73 17.05
CA PHE A 106 7.78 3.40 17.41
C PHE A 106 8.02 2.37 16.29
N VAL A 107 7.75 2.72 15.05
CA VAL A 107 7.96 1.83 13.91
C VAL A 107 9.44 1.55 13.68
N LEU A 108 10.31 2.56 13.76
CA LEU A 108 11.76 2.37 13.62
C LEU A 108 12.30 1.41 14.69
N LYS A 109 11.92 1.62 15.96
CA LYS A 109 12.29 0.72 17.06
C LYS A 109 11.78 -0.72 16.84
N ALA A 110 10.51 -0.87 16.45
CA ALA A 110 9.91 -2.16 16.18
C ALA A 110 10.56 -2.88 14.98
N THR A 111 11.16 -2.12 14.06
CA THR A 111 11.90 -2.67 12.91
C THR A 111 13.40 -2.80 13.14
N GLY A 112 13.87 -2.60 14.39
CA GLY A 112 15.22 -2.95 14.83
C GLY A 112 16.24 -1.82 14.70
N TRP A 113 15.82 -0.58 14.47
CA TRP A 113 16.71 0.57 14.56
C TRP A 113 17.12 0.81 16.02
N LYS A 114 18.38 1.08 16.26
CA LYS A 114 18.95 1.26 17.62
C LYS A 114 19.62 2.62 17.80
N ASP A 115 20.14 3.18 16.72
CA ASP A 115 20.82 4.46 16.74
C ASP A 115 19.82 5.61 16.76
N ARG A 116 19.82 6.39 17.83
CA ARG A 116 18.90 7.51 18.05
C ARG A 116 19.08 8.61 17.02
N GLU A 117 20.31 8.98 16.71
CA GLU A 117 20.60 10.05 15.76
C GLU A 117 20.14 9.67 14.35
N ALA A 118 20.39 8.42 13.93
CA ALA A 118 19.92 7.90 12.67
C ALA A 118 18.38 7.87 12.60
N MET A 119 17.69 7.52 13.69
CA MET A 119 16.23 7.54 13.76
C MET A 119 15.69 8.98 13.63
N ASP A 120 16.22 9.93 14.38
CA ASP A 120 15.79 11.33 14.35
C ASP A 120 15.98 11.93 12.94
N LYS A 121 17.12 11.66 12.32
CA LYS A 121 17.39 12.06 10.95
C LYS A 121 16.38 11.44 9.97
N ARG A 122 16.09 10.13 10.11
CA ARG A 122 15.13 9.45 9.23
C ARG A 122 13.71 9.96 9.41
N ILE A 123 13.28 10.23 10.63
CA ILE A 123 11.97 10.84 10.92
C ILE A 123 11.85 12.20 10.24
N LEU A 124 12.86 13.05 10.36
CA LEU A 124 12.87 14.36 9.71
C LEU A 124 12.84 14.24 8.18
N GLU A 125 13.59 13.30 7.59
CA GLU A 125 13.59 13.03 6.15
C GLU A 125 12.18 12.67 5.64
N VAL A 126 11.50 11.70 6.28
CA VAL A 126 10.17 11.29 5.83
C VAL A 126 9.11 12.35 6.09
N LEU A 127 9.20 13.12 7.18
CA LEU A 127 8.29 14.24 7.44
C LEU A 127 8.44 15.34 6.37
N LYS A 128 9.66 15.67 5.97
CA LYS A 128 9.92 16.61 4.87
C LYS A 128 9.37 16.08 3.54
N ALA A 129 9.56 14.79 3.25
CA ALA A 129 9.05 14.17 2.02
C ALA A 129 7.53 14.30 1.88
N VAL A 130 6.79 14.37 2.98
CA VAL A 130 5.32 14.53 2.97
C VAL A 130 4.86 15.96 3.31
N GLY A 131 5.79 16.92 3.57
CA GLY A 131 5.48 18.32 3.91
C GLY A 131 4.90 18.48 5.32
N MET A 132 5.37 17.68 6.29
CA MET A 132 4.86 17.65 7.67
C MET A 132 5.94 17.89 8.74
N GLU A 133 7.09 18.45 8.37
CA GLU A 133 8.25 18.63 9.26
C GLU A 133 7.93 19.50 10.49
N THR A 134 7.01 20.46 10.35
CA THR A 134 6.61 21.35 11.46
C THR A 134 5.60 20.71 12.42
N LYS A 135 5.10 19.52 12.11
CA LYS A 135 4.00 18.84 12.84
C LYS A 135 4.48 17.69 13.73
N ALA A 136 5.79 17.44 13.84
CA ALA A 136 6.38 16.31 14.59
C ALA A 136 5.86 16.20 16.03
N HIS A 137 5.69 17.35 16.73
CA HIS A 137 5.25 17.43 18.12
C HIS A 137 3.72 17.33 18.30
N LYS A 138 2.92 17.33 17.22
CA LYS A 138 1.47 17.28 17.29
C LYS A 138 0.97 15.87 17.62
N MET A 139 -0.18 15.81 18.30
CA MET A 139 -0.95 14.58 18.46
C MET A 139 -1.83 14.34 17.23
N PRO A 140 -2.14 13.08 16.85
CA PRO A 140 -2.97 12.79 15.67
C PRO A 140 -4.31 13.52 15.66
N HIS A 141 -4.99 13.64 16.80
CA HIS A 141 -6.28 14.37 16.91
C HIS A 141 -6.18 15.88 16.67
N GLN A 142 -4.97 16.45 16.63
CA GLN A 142 -4.73 17.86 16.31
C GLN A 142 -4.48 18.10 14.80
N LEU A 143 -4.53 17.02 14.00
CA LEU A 143 -4.29 17.03 12.55
C LEU A 143 -5.59 16.86 11.78
N SER A 144 -5.70 17.53 10.62
CA SER A 144 -6.75 17.23 9.66
C SER A 144 -6.62 15.80 9.10
N GLY A 145 -7.67 15.25 8.50
CA GLY A 145 -7.63 13.92 7.88
C GLY A 145 -6.52 13.80 6.82
N GLY A 146 -6.35 14.82 5.98
CA GLY A 146 -5.28 14.86 4.99
C GLY A 146 -3.88 14.92 5.61
N GLU A 147 -3.69 15.65 6.72
CA GLU A 147 -2.43 15.67 7.47
C GLU A 147 -2.17 14.30 8.13
N GLN A 148 -3.18 13.65 8.70
CA GLN A 148 -3.04 12.29 9.25
C GLN A 148 -2.65 11.28 8.17
N GLN A 149 -3.24 11.39 6.97
CA GLN A 149 -2.88 10.53 5.85
C GLN A 149 -1.44 10.77 5.37
N ARG A 150 -0.98 12.02 5.33
CA ARG A 150 0.44 12.33 5.06
C ARG A 150 1.36 11.69 6.08
N ILE A 151 1.00 11.68 7.36
CA ILE A 151 1.80 11.00 8.40
C ILE A 151 1.76 9.47 8.21
N ALA A 152 0.62 8.88 7.83
CA ALA A 152 0.54 7.46 7.50
C ALA A 152 1.45 7.09 6.31
N ILE A 153 1.52 7.96 5.29
CA ILE A 153 2.47 7.81 4.17
C ILE A 153 3.91 7.97 4.67
N ALA A 154 4.24 8.99 5.49
CA ALA A 154 5.58 9.14 6.08
C ALA A 154 6.00 7.88 6.85
N ARG A 155 5.08 7.29 7.63
CA ARG A 155 5.29 6.04 8.36
C ARG A 155 5.62 4.89 7.40
N SER A 156 4.92 4.77 6.28
CA SER A 156 5.19 3.73 5.30
C SER A 156 6.57 3.84 4.65
N LEU A 157 7.13 5.05 4.55
CA LEU A 157 8.43 5.34 3.95
C LEU A 157 9.64 5.06 4.86
N LEU A 158 9.45 4.87 6.18
CA LEU A 158 10.53 4.82 7.17
C LEU A 158 11.64 3.82 6.83
N ASN A 159 11.29 2.63 6.39
CA ASN A 159 12.23 1.56 6.06
C ASN A 159 12.68 1.55 4.58
N ARG A 160 12.44 2.63 3.82
CA ARG A 160 12.72 2.72 2.37
C ARG A 160 12.15 1.51 1.62
N PRO A 161 10.82 1.33 1.64
CA PRO A 161 10.19 0.17 1.03
C PRO A 161 10.38 0.16 -0.48
N SER A 162 10.44 -1.05 -1.07
CA SER A 162 10.45 -1.22 -2.52
C SER A 162 9.05 -1.02 -3.13
N VAL A 163 8.00 -1.23 -2.33
CA VAL A 163 6.61 -1.06 -2.73
C VAL A 163 5.77 -0.48 -1.59
N ILE A 164 4.87 0.44 -1.91
CA ILE A 164 3.82 0.93 -1.03
C ILE A 164 2.50 0.29 -1.45
N ILE A 165 1.83 -0.33 -0.49
CA ILE A 165 0.51 -0.95 -0.65
C ILE A 165 -0.49 -0.05 0.08
N ALA A 166 -1.42 0.56 -0.67
CA ALA A 166 -2.37 1.53 -0.17
C ALA A 166 -3.81 1.01 -0.31
N ASP A 167 -4.50 0.79 0.80
CA ASP A 167 -5.90 0.37 0.83
C ASP A 167 -6.79 1.59 0.99
N GLU A 168 -7.43 2.02 -0.10
CA GLU A 168 -8.33 3.18 -0.18
C GLU A 168 -7.76 4.47 0.49
N PRO A 169 -6.54 4.91 0.15
CA PRO A 169 -5.83 5.95 0.91
C PRO A 169 -6.49 7.34 0.83
N THR A 170 -7.52 7.50 0.02
CA THR A 170 -8.26 8.76 -0.18
C THR A 170 -9.73 8.65 0.18
N GLY A 171 -10.20 7.48 0.63
CA GLY A 171 -11.63 7.19 0.83
C GLY A 171 -12.33 8.07 1.88
N ASN A 172 -11.58 8.60 2.86
CA ASN A 172 -12.10 9.45 3.94
C ASN A 172 -11.77 10.95 3.75
N LEU A 173 -11.35 11.36 2.54
CA LEU A 173 -10.88 12.71 2.26
C LEU A 173 -11.79 13.41 1.25
N ASP A 174 -11.87 14.74 1.35
CA ASP A 174 -12.47 15.55 0.28
C ASP A 174 -11.62 15.50 -1.00
N ASN A 175 -12.22 15.90 -2.11
CA ASN A 175 -11.59 15.76 -3.44
C ASN A 175 -10.27 16.53 -3.58
N GLU A 176 -10.15 17.72 -2.99
CA GLU A 176 -8.93 18.53 -3.08
C GLU A 176 -7.80 17.90 -2.25
N THR A 177 -8.10 17.47 -1.04
CA THR A 177 -7.17 16.76 -0.16
C THR A 177 -6.74 15.42 -0.78
N ALA A 178 -7.70 14.67 -1.34
CA ALA A 178 -7.44 13.40 -2.05
C ALA A 178 -6.47 13.60 -3.23
N ASP A 179 -6.68 14.65 -4.03
CA ASP A 179 -5.78 15.01 -5.13
C ASP A 179 -4.36 15.31 -4.63
N GLY A 180 -4.23 16.01 -3.51
CA GLY A 180 -2.95 16.28 -2.85
C GLY A 180 -2.21 15.02 -2.40
N ILE A 181 -2.94 14.01 -1.93
CA ILE A 181 -2.38 12.69 -1.55
C ILE A 181 -1.93 11.91 -2.80
N LEU A 182 -2.73 11.93 -3.87
CA LEU A 182 -2.39 11.23 -5.11
C LEU A 182 -1.15 11.84 -5.78
N ARG A 183 -1.02 13.18 -5.80
CA ARG A 183 0.19 13.86 -6.26
C ARG A 183 1.41 13.46 -5.44
N LEU A 184 1.26 13.35 -4.11
CA LEU A 184 2.34 12.93 -3.23
C LEU A 184 2.79 11.50 -3.56
N LEU A 185 1.87 10.53 -3.68
CA LEU A 185 2.18 9.15 -4.04
C LEU A 185 2.81 9.06 -5.44
N THR A 186 2.28 9.81 -6.42
CA THR A 186 2.85 9.85 -7.78
C THR A 186 4.28 10.42 -7.78
N ARG A 187 4.55 11.42 -6.94
CA ARG A 187 5.90 11.99 -6.79
C ARG A 187 6.85 10.95 -6.20
N ILE A 188 6.48 10.27 -5.11
CA ILE A 188 7.28 9.21 -4.49
C ILE A 188 7.58 8.10 -5.51
N ASN A 189 6.57 7.68 -6.29
CA ASN A 189 6.77 6.67 -7.33
C ASN A 189 7.79 7.10 -8.37
N LYS A 190 7.70 8.35 -8.88
CA LYS A 190 8.57 8.85 -9.95
C LYS A 190 9.99 9.19 -9.48
N GLU A 191 10.13 9.78 -8.29
CA GLU A 191 11.41 10.26 -7.79
C GLU A 191 12.23 9.12 -7.14
N ASP A 192 11.57 8.24 -6.37
CA ASP A 192 12.24 7.18 -5.62
C ASP A 192 12.20 5.83 -6.34
N GLY A 193 11.45 5.70 -7.45
CA GLY A 193 11.24 4.42 -8.14
C GLY A 193 10.46 3.39 -7.31
N THR A 194 9.84 3.82 -6.20
CA THR A 194 9.02 2.96 -5.34
C THR A 194 7.75 2.54 -6.08
N ALA A 195 7.49 1.24 -6.19
CA ALA A 195 6.23 0.78 -6.77
C ALA A 195 5.05 1.15 -5.86
N ILE A 196 3.90 1.47 -6.47
CA ILE A 196 2.66 1.76 -5.73
C ILE A 196 1.58 0.77 -6.15
N VAL A 197 0.97 0.10 -5.19
CA VAL A 197 -0.23 -0.72 -5.37
C VAL A 197 -1.36 -0.06 -4.60
N MET A 198 -2.36 0.44 -5.30
CA MET A 198 -3.47 1.16 -4.69
C MET A 198 -4.79 0.44 -4.95
N VAL A 199 -5.48 0.08 -3.88
CA VAL A 199 -6.90 -0.29 -3.96
C VAL A 199 -7.75 0.97 -3.98
N THR A 200 -8.66 1.08 -4.91
CA THR A 200 -9.65 2.17 -4.96
C THR A 200 -10.91 1.73 -5.68
N HIS A 201 -12.04 2.31 -5.32
CA HIS A 201 -13.30 2.20 -6.06
C HIS A 201 -13.61 3.49 -6.87
N ASN A 202 -12.78 4.53 -6.77
CA ASN A 202 -12.97 5.81 -7.44
C ASN A 202 -12.32 5.79 -8.84
N ARG A 203 -13.18 5.75 -9.89
CA ARG A 203 -12.75 5.73 -11.29
C ARG A 203 -11.96 6.98 -11.69
N GLY A 204 -12.34 8.15 -11.24
CA GLY A 204 -11.69 9.41 -11.60
C GLY A 204 -10.20 9.47 -11.21
N ILE A 205 -9.75 8.59 -10.31
CA ILE A 205 -8.35 8.55 -9.85
C ILE A 205 -7.44 8.03 -10.97
N PHE A 206 -7.72 6.84 -11.51
CA PHE A 206 -6.84 6.23 -12.51
C PHE A 206 -6.98 6.84 -13.91
N GLU A 207 -8.07 7.58 -14.18
CA GLU A 207 -8.18 8.42 -15.36
C GLU A 207 -7.25 9.66 -15.29
N LYS A 208 -7.11 10.25 -14.10
CA LYS A 208 -6.27 11.44 -13.85
C LYS A 208 -4.80 11.08 -13.61
N TYR A 209 -4.56 9.97 -12.96
CA TYR A 209 -3.22 9.48 -12.58
C TYR A 209 -2.98 8.12 -13.25
N PRO A 210 -2.41 8.08 -14.48
CA PRO A 210 -2.26 6.85 -15.24
C PRO A 210 -1.44 5.78 -14.51
N GLY A 211 -1.86 4.54 -14.66
CA GLY A 211 -1.21 3.35 -14.11
C GLY A 211 -1.87 2.08 -14.64
N ARG A 212 -1.26 0.93 -14.37
CA ARG A 212 -1.84 -0.36 -14.71
C ARG A 212 -3.07 -0.64 -13.84
N VAL A 213 -4.11 -1.22 -14.39
CA VAL A 213 -5.38 -1.43 -13.69
C VAL A 213 -5.74 -2.91 -13.67
N PHE A 214 -5.92 -3.47 -12.49
CA PHE A 214 -6.46 -4.80 -12.27
C PHE A 214 -7.91 -4.70 -11.80
N VAL A 215 -8.82 -5.39 -12.47
CA VAL A 215 -10.26 -5.37 -12.18
C VAL A 215 -10.66 -6.65 -11.46
N CYS A 216 -11.14 -6.50 -10.22
CA CYS A 216 -11.70 -7.61 -9.42
C CYS A 216 -13.21 -7.69 -9.65
N LYS A 217 -13.65 -8.79 -10.25
CA LYS A 217 -15.05 -9.07 -10.57
C LYS A 217 -15.28 -10.58 -10.62
N ASP A 218 -16.47 -11.04 -10.18
CA ASP A 218 -16.91 -12.43 -10.31
C ASP A 218 -15.82 -13.44 -9.83
N GLU A 219 -15.29 -13.20 -8.63
CA GLU A 219 -14.24 -14.01 -7.98
C GLU A 219 -12.93 -14.12 -8.78
N THR A 220 -12.69 -13.23 -9.70
CA THR A 220 -11.44 -13.11 -10.47
C THR A 220 -10.82 -11.72 -10.34
N CYS A 221 -9.53 -11.59 -10.66
CA CYS A 221 -8.87 -10.30 -10.75
C CYS A 221 -7.88 -10.33 -11.91
N THR A 222 -8.19 -9.55 -12.97
CA THR A 222 -7.43 -9.56 -14.21
C THR A 222 -6.92 -8.18 -14.57
N GLU A 223 -5.76 -8.10 -15.24
CA GLU A 223 -5.26 -6.84 -15.77
C GLU A 223 -6.13 -6.37 -16.92
N ARG A 224 -6.52 -5.10 -16.90
CA ARG A 224 -7.27 -4.44 -17.96
C ARG A 224 -6.38 -4.20 -19.18
N LEU A 225 -6.84 -4.59 -20.35
CA LEU A 225 -6.25 -4.16 -21.62
C LEU A 225 -6.67 -2.70 -21.93
N GLU A 226 -5.82 -1.94 -22.62
CA GLU A 226 -6.00 -0.48 -22.83
C GLU A 226 -7.35 -0.08 -23.44
N ASP A 227 -7.99 -0.97 -24.22
CA ASP A 227 -9.26 -0.71 -24.93
C ASP A 227 -10.53 -1.14 -24.16
N GLU A 228 -10.41 -1.71 -22.95
CA GLU A 228 -11.56 -2.17 -22.20
C GLU A 228 -12.21 -1.03 -21.39
N VAL A 229 -13.50 -0.78 -21.61
CA VAL A 229 -14.30 0.13 -20.78
C VAL A 229 -14.60 -0.54 -19.45
N ILE A 230 -14.14 0.04 -18.35
CA ILE A 230 -14.52 -0.44 -17.01
C ILE A 230 -15.95 0.03 -16.73
N ASP A 231 -16.90 -0.86 -16.82
CA ASP A 231 -18.27 -0.60 -16.36
C ASP A 231 -18.38 -0.84 -14.84
N LEU A 232 -17.97 0.17 -14.07
CA LEU A 232 -18.21 0.20 -12.61
C LEU A 232 -19.61 0.74 -12.27
N ALA A 233 -20.39 1.16 -13.28
CA ALA A 233 -21.72 1.77 -13.10
C ALA A 233 -22.83 0.76 -12.78
N LEU A 234 -22.56 -0.55 -12.90
CA LEU A 234 -23.50 -1.60 -12.42
C LEU A 234 -23.37 -1.81 -10.89
N THR A 235 -23.11 -0.70 -10.16
CA THR A 235 -22.77 -0.77 -8.74
C THR A 235 -23.49 0.32 -7.95
N ILE A 236 -24.81 0.28 -7.95
CA ILE A 236 -25.65 0.85 -6.87
C ILE A 236 -26.49 -0.27 -6.30
#